data_e2f2614e7e709bc5913176fca6dc6fe2
#
_entry.id   e2f2614e7e709bc5913176fca6dc6fe2
#
_cell.length_a   1.000
_cell.length_b   1.000
_cell.length_c   1.000
_cell.angle_alpha   90.00
_cell.angle_beta   90.00
_cell.angle_gamma   90.00
#
_symmetry.space_group_name_H-M   'P 1'
#
loop_
_entity.id
_entity.type
_entity.pdbx_description
1 polymer ?
#
loop_
_entity_poly.entity_id
_entity_poly.type
_entity_poly.pdbx_seq_one_letter_code
_entity_poly.pdbx_strand_id
1 'polypeptide(L)'
;REMRRLVHTVLQRINRDMARNQFNTVIAASMELFNGLDHFEPGEDLARQSALREAIDILIRVLSPVVPHIAHSLWQLMNSDVELLDASWPEVDAAALQTSSCKLAVQVNGKLRGQIEVAMDADELQIREQVLADEKIGRHIGESKIKRFIVVPQKLVNVVI
;
A
#
# COMPACT_ATOMS: atom_id res chain seq x y z
N ARG A 1 -7.79 0.53 -4.10
CA ARG A 1 -6.75 -0.53 -4.05
C ARG A 1 -5.65 -0.20 -3.05
N GLU A 2 -5.07 1.01 -3.05
CA GLU A 2 -4.00 1.39 -2.11
C GLU A 2 -4.40 1.25 -0.64
N MET A 3 -5.60 1.70 -0.25
CA MET A 3 -6.10 1.56 1.13
C MET A 3 -6.17 0.08 1.53
N ARG A 4 -6.75 -0.81 0.72
CA ARG A 4 -6.81 -2.23 1.03
C ARG A 4 -5.41 -2.85 1.17
N ARG A 5 -4.46 -2.45 0.33
CA ARG A 5 -3.07 -2.90 0.45
C ARG A 5 -2.43 -2.45 1.76
N LEU A 6 -2.62 -1.18 2.15
CA LEU A 6 -2.16 -0.69 3.45
C LEU A 6 -2.75 -1.51 4.59
N VAL A 7 -4.07 -1.68 4.61
CA VAL A 7 -4.81 -2.44 5.62
C VAL A 7 -4.24 -3.85 5.78
N HIS A 8 -4.15 -4.62 4.68
CA HIS A 8 -3.72 -6.00 4.74
C HIS A 8 -2.21 -6.16 4.97
N THR A 9 -1.39 -5.18 4.57
CA THR A 9 0.04 -5.15 4.92
C THR A 9 0.23 -4.94 6.42
N VAL A 10 -0.51 -4.00 6.99
CA VAL A 10 -0.48 -3.73 8.44
C VAL A 10 -1.04 -4.92 9.21
N LEU A 11 -2.17 -5.49 8.76
CA LEU A 11 -2.78 -6.68 9.37
C LEU A 11 -1.83 -7.88 9.39
N GLN A 12 -1.09 -8.12 8.32
CA GLN A 12 -0.09 -9.19 8.27
C GLN A 12 1.00 -9.01 9.35
N ARG A 13 1.44 -7.78 9.57
CA ARG A 13 2.39 -7.44 10.64
C ARG A 13 1.75 -7.65 12.02
N ILE A 14 0.52 -7.18 12.22
CA ILE A 14 -0.23 -7.34 13.46
C ILE A 14 -0.40 -8.82 13.81
N ASN A 15 -0.82 -9.66 12.87
CA ASN A 15 -1.02 -11.10 13.09
C ASN A 15 0.29 -11.78 13.53
N ARG A 16 1.41 -11.42 12.90
CA ARG A 16 2.73 -11.93 13.30
C ARG A 16 3.12 -11.47 14.71
N ASP A 17 2.87 -10.21 15.04
CA ASP A 17 3.27 -9.63 16.33
C ASP A 17 2.33 -10.11 17.47
N MET A 18 1.03 -10.32 17.19
CA MET A 18 0.09 -10.98 18.10
C MET A 18 0.52 -12.40 18.44
N ALA A 19 0.92 -13.21 17.45
CA ALA A 19 1.43 -14.56 17.67
C ALA A 19 2.68 -14.62 18.56
N ARG A 20 3.39 -13.49 18.68
CA ARG A 20 4.59 -13.32 19.53
C ARG A 20 4.30 -12.59 20.84
N ASN A 21 3.05 -12.28 21.15
CA ASN A 21 2.62 -11.47 22.29
C ASN A 21 3.29 -10.07 22.36
N GLN A 22 3.61 -9.50 21.20
CA GLN A 22 4.24 -8.18 21.10
C GLN A 22 3.17 -7.07 20.98
N PHE A 23 2.40 -6.86 22.04
CA PHE A 23 1.28 -5.91 22.04
C PHE A 23 1.69 -4.46 21.75
N ASN A 24 2.90 -4.05 22.12
CA ASN A 24 3.39 -2.69 21.85
C ASN A 24 3.47 -2.41 20.34
N THR A 25 3.98 -3.39 19.58
CA THR A 25 4.09 -3.27 18.11
C THR A 25 2.75 -3.43 17.43
N VAL A 26 1.83 -4.20 18.01
CA VAL A 26 0.43 -4.29 17.55
C VAL A 26 -0.24 -2.91 17.67
N ILE A 27 -0.10 -2.23 18.81
CA ILE A 27 -0.66 -0.89 19.01
C ILE A 27 -0.03 0.10 18.03
N ALA A 28 1.30 0.08 17.88
CA ALA A 28 1.99 0.97 16.94
C ALA A 28 1.52 0.76 15.49
N ALA A 29 1.34 -0.50 15.07
CA ALA A 29 0.81 -0.84 13.76
C ALA A 29 -0.66 -0.41 13.59
N SER A 30 -1.48 -0.55 14.63
CA SER A 30 -2.86 -0.07 14.63
C SER A 30 -2.94 1.45 14.51
N MET A 31 -2.04 2.19 15.17
CA MET A 31 -1.95 3.65 15.02
C MET A 31 -1.50 4.08 13.62
N GLU A 32 -0.62 3.31 12.98
CA GLU A 32 -0.24 3.55 11.58
C GLU A 32 -1.45 3.41 10.65
N LEU A 33 -2.26 2.36 10.86
CA LEU A 33 -3.49 2.16 10.12
C LEU A 33 -4.49 3.29 10.38
N PHE A 34 -4.70 3.66 11.64
CA PHE A 34 -5.59 4.76 12.01
C PHE A 34 -5.18 6.07 11.34
N ASN A 35 -3.91 6.44 11.37
CA ASN A 35 -3.40 7.63 10.70
C ASN A 35 -3.60 7.57 9.17
N GLY A 36 -3.46 6.39 8.57
CA GLY A 36 -3.76 6.19 7.16
C GLY A 36 -5.24 6.38 6.82
N LEU A 37 -6.15 6.06 7.76
CA LEU A 37 -7.59 6.28 7.62
C LEU A 37 -7.97 7.75 7.77
N ASP A 38 -7.34 8.48 8.68
CA ASP A 38 -7.62 9.90 8.96
C ASP A 38 -7.41 10.79 7.72
N HIS A 39 -6.50 10.40 6.85
CA HIS A 39 -6.23 11.11 5.59
C HIS A 39 -6.95 10.51 4.36
N PHE A 40 -7.82 9.52 4.57
CA PHE A 40 -8.49 8.83 3.48
C PHE A 40 -9.91 9.39 3.25
N GLU A 41 -10.10 10.07 2.14
CA GLU A 41 -11.41 10.57 1.70
C GLU A 41 -12.04 9.59 0.70
N PRO A 42 -13.08 8.84 1.09
CA PRO A 42 -13.72 7.87 0.21
C PRO A 42 -14.52 8.52 -0.92
N GLY A 43 -15.05 9.74 -0.71
CA GLY A 43 -15.95 10.40 -1.64
C GLY A 43 -17.21 9.57 -1.92
N GLU A 44 -17.72 9.64 -3.14
CA GLU A 44 -18.91 8.89 -3.58
C GLU A 44 -18.55 7.51 -4.19
N ASP A 45 -17.28 7.13 -4.27
CA ASP A 45 -16.84 5.86 -4.82
C ASP A 45 -17.15 4.70 -3.86
N LEU A 46 -18.08 3.85 -4.25
CA LEU A 46 -18.52 2.69 -3.47
C LEU A 46 -17.37 1.73 -3.12
N ALA A 47 -16.40 1.55 -4.02
CA ALA A 47 -15.24 0.69 -3.76
C ALA A 47 -14.32 1.29 -2.69
N ARG A 48 -14.18 2.62 -2.67
CA ARG A 48 -13.42 3.33 -1.63
C ARG A 48 -14.16 3.30 -0.30
N GLN A 49 -15.49 3.48 -0.29
CA GLN A 49 -16.32 3.36 0.91
C GLN A 49 -16.25 1.94 1.51
N SER A 50 -16.34 0.91 0.67
CA SER A 50 -16.16 -0.48 1.10
C SER A 50 -14.78 -0.73 1.70
N ALA A 51 -13.73 -0.21 1.10
CA ALA A 51 -12.36 -0.34 1.62
C ALA A 51 -12.18 0.39 2.97
N LEU A 52 -12.83 1.54 3.15
CA LEU A 52 -12.84 2.25 4.43
C LEU A 52 -13.57 1.44 5.51
N ARG A 53 -14.76 0.91 5.18
CA ARG A 53 -15.52 0.05 6.10
C ARG A 53 -14.74 -1.18 6.53
N GLU A 54 -14.11 -1.88 5.57
CA GLU A 54 -13.23 -3.03 5.84
C GLU A 54 -12.07 -2.65 6.76
N ALA A 55 -11.44 -1.51 6.53
CA ALA A 55 -10.33 -1.02 7.35
C ALA A 55 -10.74 -0.72 8.79
N ILE A 56 -11.89 -0.06 9.00
CA ILE A 56 -12.41 0.25 10.33
C ILE A 56 -12.82 -1.04 11.05
N ASP A 57 -13.47 -1.97 10.37
CA ASP A 57 -13.87 -3.26 10.90
C ASP A 57 -12.66 -4.07 11.40
N ILE A 58 -11.60 -4.15 10.61
CA ILE A 58 -10.33 -4.78 10.97
C ILE A 58 -9.70 -4.09 12.18
N LEU A 59 -9.64 -2.76 12.17
CA LEU A 59 -9.03 -1.99 13.24
C LEU A 59 -9.74 -2.21 14.59
N ILE A 60 -11.07 -2.22 14.61
CA ILE A 60 -11.87 -2.49 15.82
C ILE A 60 -11.57 -3.89 16.36
N ARG A 61 -11.57 -4.92 15.51
CA ARG A 61 -11.30 -6.31 15.92
C ARG A 61 -9.88 -6.48 16.45
N VAL A 62 -8.90 -5.87 15.80
CA VAL A 62 -7.49 -5.93 16.21
C VAL A 62 -7.26 -5.24 17.55
N LEU A 63 -7.96 -4.13 17.82
CA LEU A 63 -7.84 -3.38 19.07
C LEU A 63 -8.67 -3.96 20.21
N SER A 64 -9.60 -4.86 19.93
CA SER A 64 -10.51 -5.42 20.95
C SER A 64 -9.80 -6.06 22.16
N PRO A 65 -8.64 -6.76 22.02
CA PRO A 65 -7.92 -7.28 23.18
C PRO A 65 -7.25 -6.21 24.06
N VAL A 66 -7.06 -4.99 23.52
CA VAL A 66 -6.36 -3.91 24.20
C VAL A 66 -7.34 -2.90 24.80
N VAL A 67 -8.37 -2.53 24.05
CA VAL A 67 -9.39 -1.54 24.44
C VAL A 67 -10.80 -2.10 24.25
N PRO A 68 -11.20 -3.17 24.99
CA PRO A 68 -12.41 -3.93 24.70
C PRO A 68 -13.68 -3.10 24.75
N HIS A 69 -13.82 -2.20 25.72
CA HIS A 69 -15.03 -1.38 25.86
C HIS A 69 -15.26 -0.42 24.69
N ILE A 70 -14.20 0.25 24.24
CA ILE A 70 -14.27 1.16 23.09
C ILE A 70 -14.54 0.34 21.83
N ALA A 71 -13.81 -0.75 21.64
CA ALA A 71 -13.98 -1.62 20.48
C ALA A 71 -15.41 -2.18 20.41
N HIS A 72 -15.98 -2.63 21.53
CA HIS A 72 -17.35 -3.14 21.58
C HIS A 72 -18.36 -2.05 21.22
N SER A 73 -18.23 -0.84 21.78
CA SER A 73 -19.15 0.26 21.47
C SER A 73 -19.10 0.66 19.99
N LEU A 74 -17.91 0.73 19.40
CA LEU A 74 -17.76 1.03 17.97
C LEU A 74 -18.29 -0.11 17.09
N TRP A 75 -18.06 -1.36 17.49
CA TRP A 75 -18.56 -2.52 16.79
C TRP A 75 -20.08 -2.55 16.70
N GLN A 76 -20.77 -2.26 17.79
CA GLN A 76 -22.23 -2.18 17.82
C GLN A 76 -22.81 -1.12 16.86
N LEU A 77 -22.09 -0.01 16.65
CA LEU A 77 -22.49 1.00 15.67
C LEU A 77 -22.38 0.52 14.22
N MET A 78 -21.49 -0.43 13.96
CA MET A 78 -21.21 -0.91 12.60
C MET A 78 -21.88 -2.25 12.30
N ASN A 79 -21.99 -3.13 13.28
CA ASN A 79 -22.38 -4.54 13.13
C ASN A 79 -23.30 -4.93 14.29
N SER A 80 -24.55 -4.41 14.29
CA SER A 80 -25.51 -4.59 15.37
C SER A 80 -25.97 -6.03 15.59
N ASP A 81 -25.82 -6.90 14.59
CA ASP A 81 -26.40 -8.25 14.59
C ASP A 81 -25.45 -9.34 15.10
N VAL A 82 -24.20 -9.03 15.33
CA VAL A 82 -23.15 -9.96 15.78
C VAL A 82 -22.36 -9.34 16.93
N GLU A 83 -22.16 -10.10 18.01
CA GLU A 83 -21.30 -9.66 19.10
C GLU A 83 -19.83 -9.63 18.69
N LEU A 84 -19.07 -8.64 19.15
CA LEU A 84 -17.64 -8.52 18.83
C LEU A 84 -16.84 -9.75 19.27
N LEU A 85 -17.24 -10.38 20.37
CA LEU A 85 -16.57 -11.60 20.89
C LEU A 85 -16.79 -12.83 20.00
N ASP A 86 -17.88 -12.86 19.25
CA ASP A 86 -18.20 -13.94 18.31
C ASP A 86 -17.63 -13.68 16.92
N ALA A 87 -17.13 -12.47 16.66
CA ALA A 87 -16.50 -12.13 15.41
C ALA A 87 -15.14 -12.83 15.27
N SER A 88 -14.93 -13.49 14.13
CA SER A 88 -13.65 -14.14 13.83
C SER A 88 -12.51 -13.11 13.76
N TRP A 89 -11.31 -13.52 14.17
CA TRP A 89 -10.12 -12.69 13.98
C TRP A 89 -9.89 -12.39 12.50
N PRO A 90 -9.50 -11.14 12.14
CA PRO A 90 -9.38 -10.76 10.74
C PRO A 90 -8.23 -11.50 10.03
N GLU A 91 -8.54 -12.01 8.84
CA GLU A 91 -7.60 -12.72 7.99
C GLU A 91 -7.03 -11.80 6.90
N VAL A 92 -5.79 -12.09 6.49
CA VAL A 92 -5.12 -11.32 5.44
C VAL A 92 -5.62 -11.77 4.07
N ASP A 93 -6.15 -10.83 3.28
CA ASP A 93 -6.45 -11.07 1.87
C ASP A 93 -5.16 -10.96 1.03
N ALA A 94 -4.71 -12.10 0.50
CA ALA A 94 -3.52 -12.17 -0.35
C ALA A 94 -3.69 -11.35 -1.65
N ALA A 95 -4.92 -11.23 -2.16
CA ALA A 95 -5.19 -10.44 -3.36
C ALA A 95 -5.03 -8.93 -3.10
N ALA A 96 -5.32 -8.47 -1.88
CA ALA A 96 -5.10 -7.08 -1.49
C ALA A 96 -3.61 -6.71 -1.39
N LEU A 97 -2.74 -7.70 -1.13
CA LEU A 97 -1.28 -7.49 -1.06
C LEU A 97 -0.62 -7.40 -2.43
N GLN A 98 -1.30 -7.84 -3.48
CA GLN A 98 -0.74 -7.78 -4.83
C GLN A 98 -0.52 -6.32 -5.26
N THR A 99 0.71 -6.01 -5.59
CA THR A 99 1.08 -4.69 -6.10
C THR A 99 0.80 -4.65 -7.58
N SER A 100 -0.08 -3.75 -8.01
CA SER A 100 -0.35 -3.54 -9.45
C SER A 100 0.69 -2.66 -10.13
N SER A 101 1.50 -1.95 -9.35
CA SER A 101 2.56 -1.06 -9.84
C SER A 101 3.84 -1.20 -9.01
N CYS A 102 4.97 -0.92 -9.62
CA CYS A 102 6.26 -0.82 -8.94
C CYS A 102 6.95 0.52 -9.25
N LYS A 103 7.70 1.03 -8.29
CA LYS A 103 8.53 2.23 -8.48
C LYS A 103 9.91 1.81 -8.97
N LEU A 104 10.28 2.28 -10.15
CA LEU A 104 11.60 2.06 -10.74
C LEU A 104 12.45 3.33 -10.56
N ALA A 105 13.65 3.17 -10.01
CA ALA A 105 14.63 4.23 -9.98
C ALA A 105 15.20 4.43 -11.41
N VAL A 106 15.21 5.67 -11.91
CA VAL A 106 15.75 5.97 -13.24
C VAL A 106 17.10 6.62 -13.11
N GLN A 107 18.10 6.01 -13.74
CA GLN A 107 19.46 6.50 -13.82
C GLN A 107 19.78 6.96 -15.25
N VAL A 108 20.54 8.02 -15.38
CA VAL A 108 21.14 8.47 -16.64
C VAL A 108 22.65 8.44 -16.45
N ASN A 109 23.34 7.62 -17.26
CA ASN A 109 24.78 7.36 -17.14
C ASN A 109 25.18 6.94 -15.69
N GLY A 110 24.36 6.07 -15.05
CA GLY A 110 24.62 5.57 -13.70
C GLY A 110 24.29 6.54 -12.56
N LYS A 111 23.83 7.77 -12.84
CA LYS A 111 23.42 8.74 -11.81
C LYS A 111 21.90 8.74 -11.68
N LEU A 112 21.38 8.60 -10.47
CA LEU A 112 19.92 8.67 -10.18
C LEU A 112 19.39 10.06 -10.58
N ARG A 113 18.32 10.07 -11.39
CA ARG A 113 17.70 11.29 -11.92
C ARG A 113 16.21 11.42 -11.61
N GLY A 114 15.57 10.31 -11.29
CA GLY A 114 14.16 10.30 -10.95
C GLY A 114 13.66 8.92 -10.56
N GLN A 115 12.35 8.82 -10.38
CA GLN A 115 11.62 7.57 -10.17
C GLN A 115 10.36 7.63 -10.99
N ILE A 116 10.02 6.53 -11.63
CA ILE A 116 8.74 6.34 -12.33
C ILE A 116 7.94 5.23 -11.67
N GLU A 117 6.64 5.29 -11.76
CA GLU A 117 5.74 4.23 -11.31
C GLU A 117 5.17 3.53 -12.53
N VAL A 118 5.45 2.25 -12.67
CA VAL A 118 5.03 1.42 -13.81
C VAL A 118 4.20 0.25 -13.32
N ALA A 119 3.33 -0.28 -14.18
CA ALA A 119 2.62 -1.53 -13.89
C ALA A 119 3.62 -2.68 -13.68
N MET A 120 3.28 -3.65 -12.80
CA MET A 120 4.16 -4.80 -12.53
C MET A 120 4.43 -5.66 -13.76
N ASP A 121 3.49 -5.66 -14.72
CA ASP A 121 3.50 -6.37 -16.00
C ASP A 121 3.90 -5.46 -17.18
N ALA A 122 4.35 -4.22 -16.89
CA ALA A 122 4.79 -3.30 -17.94
C ALA A 122 5.99 -3.87 -18.71
N ASP A 123 5.86 -3.84 -20.03
CA ASP A 123 6.95 -4.23 -20.92
C ASP A 123 8.02 -3.12 -21.05
N GLU A 124 9.14 -3.46 -21.67
CA GLU A 124 10.26 -2.52 -21.83
C GLU A 124 9.87 -1.27 -22.65
N LEU A 125 8.94 -1.40 -23.60
CA LEU A 125 8.46 -0.30 -24.43
C LEU A 125 7.64 0.68 -23.60
N GLN A 126 6.71 0.20 -22.79
CA GLN A 126 5.90 1.00 -21.88
C GLN A 126 6.77 1.73 -20.84
N ILE A 127 7.75 1.02 -20.26
CA ILE A 127 8.70 1.62 -19.32
C ILE A 127 9.49 2.73 -20.03
N ARG A 128 9.93 2.50 -21.25
CA ARG A 128 10.67 3.48 -22.04
C ARG A 128 9.86 4.72 -22.36
N GLU A 129 8.61 4.55 -22.75
CA GLU A 129 7.70 5.67 -23.00
C GLU A 129 7.51 6.53 -21.75
N GLN A 130 7.28 5.91 -20.59
CA GLN A 130 7.11 6.64 -19.34
C GLN A 130 8.39 7.36 -18.90
N VAL A 131 9.57 6.74 -19.06
CA VAL A 131 10.86 7.40 -18.77
C VAL A 131 11.07 8.63 -19.64
N LEU A 132 10.70 8.56 -20.93
CA LEU A 132 10.86 9.68 -21.87
C LEU A 132 9.80 10.76 -21.67
N ALA A 133 8.61 10.41 -21.17
CA ALA A 133 7.53 11.37 -20.87
C ALA A 133 7.77 12.16 -19.58
N ASP A 134 8.65 11.70 -18.68
CA ASP A 134 8.96 12.42 -17.45
C ASP A 134 9.86 13.64 -17.75
N GLU A 135 9.34 14.84 -17.48
CA GLU A 135 10.05 16.10 -17.76
C GLU A 135 11.41 16.22 -17.06
N LYS A 136 11.52 15.70 -15.82
CA LYS A 136 12.76 15.79 -15.04
C LYS A 136 13.84 14.91 -15.63
N ILE A 137 13.46 13.70 -16.01
CA ILE A 137 14.35 12.72 -16.62
C ILE A 137 14.69 13.18 -18.05
N GLY A 138 13.69 13.64 -18.81
CA GLY A 138 13.85 14.16 -20.17
C GLY A 138 14.87 15.28 -20.28
N ARG A 139 14.91 16.21 -19.31
CA ARG A 139 15.92 17.29 -19.26
C ARG A 139 17.35 16.76 -19.13
N HIS A 140 17.54 15.61 -18.53
CA HIS A 140 18.87 15.00 -18.38
C HIS A 140 19.28 14.14 -19.58
N ILE A 141 18.33 13.69 -20.37
CA ILE A 141 18.57 12.97 -21.62
C ILE A 141 18.84 14.00 -22.76
N GLY A 142 18.06 15.11 -22.78
CA GLY A 142 18.13 16.15 -23.77
C GLY A 142 17.97 15.59 -25.19
N GLU A 143 18.71 16.18 -26.15
CA GLU A 143 18.77 15.74 -27.55
C GLU A 143 19.77 14.60 -27.80
N SER A 144 20.36 14.05 -26.74
CA SER A 144 21.37 12.99 -26.84
C SER A 144 20.78 11.70 -27.36
N LYS A 145 21.46 11.00 -28.26
CA LYS A 145 21.01 9.66 -28.70
C LYS A 145 21.23 8.64 -27.61
N ILE A 146 20.15 7.95 -27.26
CA ILE A 146 20.20 6.83 -26.30
C ILE A 146 20.97 5.67 -26.94
N LYS A 147 22.11 5.32 -26.37
CA LYS A 147 22.96 4.20 -26.83
C LYS A 147 22.47 2.88 -26.28
N ARG A 148 22.06 2.87 -25.00
CA ARG A 148 21.53 1.66 -24.34
C ARG A 148 20.42 2.05 -23.37
N PHE A 149 19.39 1.20 -23.32
CA PHE A 149 18.32 1.27 -22.35
C PHE A 149 18.30 -0.07 -21.59
N ILE A 150 18.63 -0.05 -20.31
CA ILE A 150 18.78 -1.26 -19.50
C ILE A 150 17.71 -1.24 -18.44
N VAL A 151 16.80 -2.23 -18.48
CA VAL A 151 15.77 -2.40 -17.46
C VAL A 151 16.18 -3.55 -16.54
N VAL A 152 16.29 -3.25 -15.25
CA VAL A 152 16.41 -4.27 -14.21
C VAL A 152 15.03 -4.41 -13.57
N PRO A 153 14.33 -5.55 -13.77
CA PRO A 153 12.96 -5.73 -13.30
C PRO A 153 12.79 -5.37 -11.83
N GLN A 154 11.75 -4.59 -11.53
CA GLN A 154 11.35 -4.15 -10.17
C GLN A 154 12.42 -3.37 -9.39
N LYS A 155 13.50 -2.91 -10.01
CA LYS A 155 14.58 -2.19 -9.35
C LYS A 155 14.88 -0.84 -9.99
N LEU A 156 15.41 -0.85 -11.19
CA LEU A 156 15.88 0.38 -11.82
C LEU A 156 15.88 0.28 -13.35
N VAL A 157 15.90 1.46 -13.95
CA VAL A 157 16.19 1.67 -15.38
C VAL A 157 17.45 2.50 -15.48
N ASN A 158 18.38 2.09 -16.33
CA ASN A 158 19.58 2.88 -16.65
C ASN A 158 19.60 3.27 -18.13
N VAL A 159 19.54 4.55 -18.37
CA VAL A 159 19.63 5.16 -19.71
C VAL A 159 21.07 5.59 -19.94
N VAL A 160 21.72 5.03 -20.95
CA VAL A 160 23.08 5.40 -21.36
C VAL A 160 22.99 6.24 -22.63
N ILE A 161 23.49 7.46 -22.57
CA ILE A 161 23.53 8.44 -23.65
C ILE A 161 24.95 8.72 -24.08
#